data_928e7ffa6f52feadcbc7619583fa4843
#
_entry.id   928e7ffa6f52feadcbc7619583fa4843
#
_cell.length_a   1.000
_cell.length_b   1.000
_cell.length_c   1.000
_cell.angle_alpha   90.00
_cell.angle_beta   90.00
_cell.angle_gamma   90.00
#
_symmetry.space_group_name_H-M   'P 1'
#
loop_
_entity.id
_entity.type
_entity.pdbx_description
1 polymer ?
#
loop_
_entity_poly.entity_id
_entity_poly.type
_entity_poly.pdbx_seq_one_letter_code
_entity_poly.pdbx_strand_id
1 'polypeptide(L)'
;MTGNDKAMVNDRYEIQQRVGRGGMADVFLARDVLLDRPVAVKVLFPEFATDPAFVERFRREAQAAANLNHPNIVSVYDWGRVGNTYFMAMEYVEGRTLADILRAEKQLSSAQASDIASEVAAALSFAHRNGVVHRDVKPQNILVTHDGTAKITDFGIAKSGLSTAQTETGVTFGTADYISPEQA
;
A
#
# COMPACT_ATOMS: atom_id res chain seq x y z
N MET A 1 14.48 -13.17 -33.58
CA MET A 1 14.35 -13.65 -32.17
C MET A 1 14.34 -12.42 -31.28
N THR A 2 13.20 -11.80 -31.12
CA THR A 2 13.04 -10.64 -30.22
C THR A 2 12.63 -11.18 -28.86
N GLY A 3 13.62 -11.36 -27.99
CA GLY A 3 13.38 -11.63 -26.58
C GLY A 3 12.62 -10.43 -26.00
N ASN A 4 11.37 -10.66 -25.61
CA ASN A 4 10.62 -9.73 -24.78
C ASN A 4 11.27 -9.78 -23.39
N ASP A 5 12.31 -8.97 -23.19
CA ASP A 5 12.98 -8.86 -21.87
C ASP A 5 11.95 -8.22 -20.93
N LYS A 6 11.15 -9.07 -20.27
CA LYS A 6 10.22 -8.62 -19.25
C LYS A 6 11.03 -8.06 -18.08
N ALA A 7 10.65 -6.87 -17.62
CA ALA A 7 11.33 -6.24 -16.51
C ALA A 7 11.22 -7.12 -15.25
N MET A 8 12.36 -7.45 -14.65
CA MET A 8 12.47 -8.26 -13.45
C MET A 8 12.86 -7.40 -12.25
N VAL A 9 12.25 -7.64 -11.13
CA VAL A 9 12.64 -7.09 -9.84
C VAL A 9 13.23 -8.22 -9.00
N ASN A 10 14.50 -8.04 -8.59
CA ASN A 10 15.24 -8.99 -7.75
C ASN A 10 15.30 -10.43 -8.33
N ASP A 11 15.39 -10.58 -9.66
CA ASP A 11 15.42 -11.86 -10.40
C ASP A 11 14.26 -12.82 -10.03
N ARG A 12 13.23 -12.31 -9.38
CA ARG A 12 12.10 -13.07 -8.87
C ARG A 12 10.74 -12.57 -9.30
N TYR A 13 10.55 -11.26 -9.39
CA TYR A 13 9.24 -10.68 -9.67
C TYR A 13 9.19 -10.16 -11.10
N GLU A 14 8.51 -10.90 -11.99
CA GLU A 14 8.29 -10.52 -13.39
C GLU A 14 7.19 -9.45 -13.46
N ILE A 15 7.55 -8.23 -13.81
CA ILE A 15 6.60 -7.11 -13.94
C ILE A 15 5.70 -7.35 -15.15
N GLN A 16 4.40 -7.24 -14.93
CA GLN A 16 3.37 -7.40 -15.97
C GLN A 16 2.76 -6.06 -16.38
N GLN A 17 2.23 -5.32 -15.42
CA GLN A 17 1.62 -4.01 -15.67
C GLN A 17 1.66 -3.11 -14.43
N ARG A 18 1.64 -1.80 -14.65
CA ARG A 18 1.46 -0.85 -13.55
C ARG A 18 -0.03 -0.78 -13.20
N VAL A 19 -0.35 -0.99 -11.93
CA VAL A 19 -1.73 -0.98 -11.40
C VAL A 19 -2.02 0.24 -10.53
N GLY A 20 -0.99 0.95 -10.08
CA GLY A 20 -1.16 2.15 -9.27
C GLY A 20 0.04 3.07 -9.32
N ARG A 21 -0.19 4.36 -9.02
CA ARG A 21 0.86 5.35 -8.81
C ARG A 21 0.55 6.17 -7.58
N GLY A 22 1.43 6.11 -6.59
CA GLY A 22 1.38 6.92 -5.38
C GLY A 22 2.31 8.13 -5.44
N GLY A 23 2.38 8.89 -4.36
CA GLY A 23 3.26 10.06 -4.25
C GLY A 23 4.75 9.73 -4.23
N MET A 24 5.15 8.54 -3.79
CA MET A 24 6.55 8.13 -3.64
C MET A 24 6.91 6.82 -4.34
N ALA A 25 5.94 6.10 -4.88
CA ALA A 25 6.15 4.77 -5.45
C ALA A 25 5.12 4.46 -6.54
N ASP A 26 5.52 3.66 -7.51
CA ASP A 26 4.60 2.96 -8.41
C ASP A 26 4.28 1.56 -7.86
N VAL A 27 3.09 1.07 -8.14
CA VAL A 27 2.65 -0.30 -7.81
C VAL A 27 2.40 -1.07 -9.09
N PHE A 28 2.99 -2.24 -9.19
CA PHE A 28 2.90 -3.12 -10.35
C PHE A 28 2.25 -4.45 -9.98
N LEU A 29 1.39 -4.97 -10.85
CA LEU A 29 1.11 -6.39 -10.88
C LEU A 29 2.34 -7.10 -11.42
N ALA A 30 2.79 -8.12 -10.70
CA ALA A 30 3.93 -8.96 -11.08
C ALA A 30 3.61 -10.44 -10.82
N ARG A 31 4.40 -11.33 -11.42
CA ARG A 31 4.40 -12.75 -11.12
C ARG A 31 5.63 -13.09 -10.28
N ASP A 32 5.43 -13.67 -9.13
CA ASP A 32 6.50 -14.33 -8.36
C ASP A 32 6.85 -15.63 -9.09
N VAL A 33 7.96 -15.64 -9.85
CA VAL A 33 8.34 -16.80 -10.69
C VAL A 33 8.81 -17.98 -9.86
N LEU A 34 9.19 -17.77 -8.59
CA LEU A 34 9.59 -18.84 -7.68
C LEU A 34 8.40 -19.62 -7.12
N LEU A 35 7.32 -18.91 -6.76
CA LEU A 35 6.13 -19.48 -6.14
C LEU A 35 4.94 -19.59 -7.11
N ASP A 36 5.13 -19.15 -8.36
CA ASP A 36 4.15 -19.15 -9.45
C ASP A 36 2.79 -18.53 -9.06
N ARG A 37 2.83 -17.32 -8.49
CA ARG A 37 1.64 -16.61 -8.04
C ARG A 37 1.66 -15.13 -8.43
N PRO A 38 0.48 -14.47 -8.56
CA PRO A 38 0.42 -13.01 -8.70
C PRO A 38 0.81 -12.34 -7.39
N VAL A 39 1.53 -11.22 -7.51
CA VAL A 39 1.92 -10.34 -6.40
C VAL A 39 1.81 -8.88 -6.81
N ALA A 40 1.61 -7.98 -5.87
CA ALA A 40 1.78 -6.56 -6.07
C ALA A 40 3.20 -6.17 -5.66
N VAL A 41 3.91 -5.46 -6.54
CA VAL A 41 5.26 -4.96 -6.26
C VAL A 41 5.24 -3.44 -6.24
N LYS A 42 5.46 -2.86 -5.06
CA LYS A 42 5.57 -1.41 -4.83
C LYS A 42 7.04 -1.02 -4.96
N VAL A 43 7.37 -0.16 -5.92
CA VAL A 43 8.73 0.27 -6.21
C VAL A 43 8.86 1.75 -5.89
N LEU A 44 9.77 2.10 -4.98
CA LEU A 44 10.04 3.47 -4.56
C LEU A 44 10.63 4.27 -5.74
N PHE A 45 10.21 5.52 -5.94
CA PHE A 45 10.85 6.36 -6.97
C PHE A 45 12.31 6.63 -6.62
N PRO A 46 13.23 6.61 -7.60
CA PRO A 46 14.68 6.76 -7.35
C PRO A 46 15.04 8.04 -6.60
N GLU A 47 14.32 9.13 -6.79
CA GLU A 47 14.54 10.41 -6.11
C GLU A 47 14.33 10.29 -4.58
N PHE A 48 13.41 9.44 -4.11
CA PHE A 48 13.22 9.19 -2.69
C PHE A 48 14.18 8.14 -2.13
N ALA A 49 14.75 7.30 -2.99
CA ALA A 49 15.73 6.29 -2.58
C ALA A 49 17.10 6.88 -2.20
N THR A 50 17.36 8.13 -2.54
CA THR A 50 18.58 8.88 -2.14
C THR A 50 18.50 9.46 -0.73
N ASP A 51 17.29 9.61 -0.17
CA ASP A 51 17.09 10.09 1.20
C ASP A 51 16.96 8.92 2.18
N PRO A 52 17.93 8.72 3.11
CA PRO A 52 17.89 7.65 4.09
C PRO A 52 16.63 7.63 4.94
N ALA A 53 16.03 8.81 5.20
CA ALA A 53 14.81 8.90 5.99
C ALA A 53 13.59 8.32 5.27
N PHE A 54 13.51 8.48 3.94
CA PHE A 54 12.46 7.84 3.13
C PHE A 54 12.65 6.33 3.03
N VAL A 55 13.88 5.87 2.83
CA VAL A 55 14.21 4.44 2.76
C VAL A 55 13.88 3.76 4.09
N GLU A 56 14.26 4.36 5.21
CA GLU A 56 13.97 3.82 6.54
C GLU A 56 12.46 3.77 6.83
N ARG A 57 11.69 4.78 6.41
CA ARG A 57 10.23 4.76 6.52
C ARG A 57 9.61 3.65 5.69
N PHE A 58 10.03 3.51 4.42
CA PHE A 58 9.56 2.45 3.53
C PHE A 58 9.89 1.06 4.08
N ARG A 59 11.08 0.88 4.66
CA ARG A 59 11.49 -0.35 5.33
C ARG A 59 10.62 -0.65 6.57
N ARG A 60 10.36 0.34 7.42
CA ARG A 60 9.52 0.19 8.61
C ARG A 60 8.08 -0.15 8.27
N GLU A 61 7.53 0.43 7.21
CA GLU A 61 6.20 0.08 6.69
C GLU A 61 6.14 -1.39 6.32
N ALA A 62 7.13 -1.87 5.55
CA ALA A 62 7.22 -3.27 5.18
C ALA A 62 7.33 -4.20 6.42
N GLN A 63 8.20 -3.86 7.37
CA GLN A 63 8.41 -4.67 8.58
C GLN A 63 7.17 -4.73 9.49
N ALA A 64 6.46 -3.62 9.64
CA ALA A 64 5.25 -3.59 10.48
C ALA A 64 4.13 -4.42 9.84
N ALA A 65 3.92 -4.28 8.52
CA ALA A 65 2.91 -5.05 7.81
C ALA A 65 3.26 -6.54 7.69
N ALA A 66 4.54 -6.90 7.58
CA ALA A 66 4.99 -8.29 7.47
C ALA A 66 4.64 -9.16 8.70
N ASN A 67 4.46 -8.55 9.87
CA ASN A 67 4.07 -9.25 11.10
C ASN A 67 2.54 -9.33 11.29
N LEU A 68 1.76 -8.74 10.39
CA LEU A 68 0.30 -8.72 10.48
C LEU A 68 -0.29 -9.77 9.53
N ASN A 69 -0.74 -10.89 10.08
CA ASN A 69 -1.47 -11.92 9.32
C ASN A 69 -2.95 -11.89 9.70
N HIS A 70 -3.77 -11.27 8.85
CA HIS A 70 -5.21 -11.12 9.05
C HIS A 70 -5.94 -11.09 7.70
N PRO A 71 -7.13 -11.69 7.55
CA PRO A 71 -7.84 -11.75 6.27
C PRO A 71 -8.13 -10.37 5.66
N ASN A 72 -8.33 -9.35 6.50
CA ASN A 72 -8.63 -7.99 6.06
C ASN A 72 -7.39 -7.06 6.07
N ILE A 73 -6.18 -7.62 6.08
CA ILE A 73 -4.91 -6.88 5.92
C ILE A 73 -4.18 -7.44 4.71
N VAL A 74 -3.65 -6.57 3.85
CA VAL A 74 -2.78 -6.97 2.74
C VAL A 74 -1.46 -7.48 3.30
N SER A 75 -1.12 -8.72 3.00
CA SER A 75 0.11 -9.37 3.49
C SER A 75 1.34 -8.84 2.76
N VAL A 76 2.41 -8.54 3.47
CA VAL A 76 3.72 -8.23 2.89
C VAL A 76 4.56 -9.51 2.85
N TYR A 77 5.15 -9.82 1.70
CA TYR A 77 5.90 -11.05 1.46
C TYR A 77 7.41 -10.85 1.44
N ASP A 78 7.86 -9.71 0.93
CA ASP A 78 9.28 -9.45 0.71
C ASP A 78 9.56 -7.95 0.65
N TRP A 79 10.81 -7.59 0.94
CA TRP A 79 11.33 -6.24 0.82
C TRP A 79 12.80 -6.30 0.43
N GLY A 80 13.24 -5.44 -0.46
CA GLY A 80 14.63 -5.45 -0.87
C GLY A 80 15.03 -4.23 -1.71
N ARG A 81 16.27 -4.29 -2.19
CA ARG A 81 16.85 -3.30 -3.09
C ARG A 81 16.81 -3.83 -4.53
N VAL A 82 16.51 -2.95 -5.49
CA VAL A 82 16.59 -3.22 -6.92
C VAL A 82 17.26 -2.04 -7.62
N GLY A 83 18.40 -2.29 -8.27
CA GLY A 83 19.20 -1.21 -8.87
C GLY A 83 19.55 -0.12 -7.83
N ASN A 84 19.11 1.10 -8.09
CA ASN A 84 19.33 2.27 -7.23
C ASN A 84 18.13 2.62 -6.35
N THR A 85 17.13 1.74 -6.26
CA THR A 85 15.91 1.98 -5.47
C THR A 85 15.53 0.75 -4.63
N TYR A 86 14.33 0.79 -4.01
CA TYR A 86 13.81 -0.26 -3.13
C TYR A 86 12.43 -0.71 -3.57
N PHE A 87 12.10 -1.96 -3.26
CA PHE A 87 10.80 -2.53 -3.54
C PHE A 87 10.20 -3.23 -2.31
N MET A 88 8.89 -3.42 -2.33
CA MET A 88 8.12 -4.24 -1.41
C MET A 88 7.19 -5.13 -2.24
N ALA A 89 7.27 -6.44 -2.06
CA ALA A 89 6.34 -7.39 -2.66
C ALA A 89 5.26 -7.76 -1.65
N MET A 90 3.99 -7.74 -2.08
CA MET A 90 2.85 -7.96 -1.22
C MET A 90 1.75 -8.73 -1.95
N GLU A 91 0.74 -9.13 -1.21
CA GLU A 91 -0.47 -9.75 -1.74
C GLU A 91 -1.08 -8.89 -2.86
N TYR A 92 -1.33 -9.50 -4.01
CA TYR A 92 -2.12 -8.88 -5.04
C TYR A 92 -3.60 -9.13 -4.76
N VAL A 93 -4.34 -8.06 -4.53
CA VAL A 93 -5.78 -8.10 -4.29
C VAL A 93 -6.51 -7.78 -5.59
N GLU A 94 -7.22 -8.77 -6.14
CA GLU A 94 -8.10 -8.55 -7.29
C GLU A 94 -9.34 -7.78 -6.86
N GLY A 95 -9.34 -6.48 -7.13
CA GLY A 95 -10.42 -5.61 -6.70
C GLY A 95 -10.16 -4.15 -7.08
N ARG A 96 -10.87 -3.27 -6.39
CA ARG A 96 -10.78 -1.82 -6.59
C ARG A 96 -10.55 -1.14 -5.26
N THR A 97 -9.94 0.05 -5.26
CA THR A 97 -9.92 0.85 -4.05
C THR A 97 -11.33 1.32 -3.70
N LEU A 98 -11.61 1.44 -2.40
CA LEU A 98 -12.88 2.02 -1.94
C LEU A 98 -13.08 3.44 -2.50
N ALA A 99 -11.98 4.19 -2.70
CA ALA A 99 -12.03 5.50 -3.34
C ALA A 99 -12.55 5.42 -4.80
N ASP A 100 -12.11 4.41 -5.58
CA ASP A 100 -12.57 4.23 -6.95
C ASP A 100 -14.03 3.79 -7.01
N ILE A 101 -14.46 2.95 -6.07
CA ILE A 101 -15.86 2.53 -5.93
C ILE A 101 -16.73 3.75 -5.63
N LEU A 102 -16.37 4.56 -4.63
CA LEU A 102 -17.11 5.76 -4.26
C LEU A 102 -17.16 6.80 -5.40
N ARG A 103 -16.09 6.92 -6.19
CA ARG A 103 -16.07 7.80 -7.36
C ARG A 103 -17.02 7.33 -8.46
N ALA A 104 -17.12 6.01 -8.67
CA ALA A 104 -17.98 5.42 -9.71
C ALA A 104 -19.46 5.37 -9.28
N GLU A 105 -19.73 4.96 -8.05
CA GLU A 105 -21.07 4.66 -7.54
C GLU A 105 -21.67 5.81 -6.75
N LYS A 106 -20.85 6.82 -6.40
CA LYS A 106 -21.18 8.01 -5.57
C LYS A 106 -21.55 7.69 -4.12
N GLN A 107 -22.21 6.58 -3.88
CA GLN A 107 -22.58 6.13 -2.53
C GLN A 107 -22.61 4.59 -2.47
N LEU A 108 -22.43 4.06 -1.27
CA LEU A 108 -22.64 2.65 -0.95
C LEU A 108 -24.03 2.47 -0.33
N SER A 109 -24.59 1.27 -0.44
CA SER A 109 -25.71 0.90 0.42
C SER A 109 -25.29 0.86 1.89
N SER A 110 -26.23 1.04 2.81
CA SER A 110 -25.92 0.96 4.26
C SER A 110 -25.33 -0.39 4.66
N ALA A 111 -25.78 -1.47 4.02
CA ALA A 111 -25.23 -2.81 4.26
C ALA A 111 -23.76 -2.89 3.84
N GLN A 112 -23.43 -2.53 2.59
CA GLN A 112 -22.04 -2.52 2.09
C GLN A 112 -21.13 -1.64 2.95
N ALA A 113 -21.60 -0.45 3.35
CA ALA A 113 -20.81 0.45 4.19
C ALA A 113 -20.55 -0.16 5.57
N SER A 114 -21.55 -0.83 6.16
CA SER A 114 -21.43 -1.52 7.45
C SER A 114 -20.46 -2.70 7.39
N ASP A 115 -20.53 -3.51 6.34
CA ASP A 115 -19.67 -4.68 6.15
C ASP A 115 -18.21 -4.24 6.01
N ILE A 116 -17.92 -3.30 5.10
CA ILE A 116 -16.58 -2.74 4.90
C ILE A 116 -16.04 -2.11 6.19
N ALA A 117 -16.86 -1.31 6.90
CA ALA A 117 -16.45 -0.68 8.14
C ALA A 117 -16.13 -1.70 9.24
N SER A 118 -16.92 -2.78 9.35
CA SER A 118 -16.71 -3.87 10.30
C SER A 118 -15.39 -4.61 10.03
N GLU A 119 -15.13 -4.95 8.78
CA GLU A 119 -13.90 -5.64 8.37
C GLU A 119 -12.64 -4.79 8.59
N VAL A 120 -12.70 -3.51 8.22
CA VAL A 120 -11.61 -2.56 8.46
C VAL A 120 -11.38 -2.36 9.96
N ALA A 121 -12.44 -2.25 10.76
CA ALA A 121 -12.32 -2.13 12.22
C ALA A 121 -11.69 -3.39 12.84
N ALA A 122 -12.04 -4.59 12.36
CA ALA A 122 -11.44 -5.85 12.79
C ALA A 122 -9.93 -5.89 12.47
N ALA A 123 -9.54 -5.48 11.26
CA ALA A 123 -8.16 -5.36 10.82
C ALA A 123 -7.36 -4.38 11.69
N LEU A 124 -7.89 -3.18 11.93
CA LEU A 124 -7.27 -2.17 12.78
C LEU A 124 -7.15 -2.63 14.24
N SER A 125 -8.19 -3.28 14.78
CA SER A 125 -8.14 -3.86 16.13
C SER A 125 -7.05 -4.92 16.24
N PHE A 126 -6.88 -5.77 15.24
CA PHE A 126 -5.81 -6.75 15.20
C PHE A 126 -4.43 -6.08 15.15
N ALA A 127 -4.23 -5.09 14.28
CA ALA A 127 -2.98 -4.35 14.17
C ALA A 127 -2.62 -3.65 15.51
N HIS A 128 -3.59 -3.00 16.16
CA HIS A 128 -3.38 -2.32 17.45
C HIS A 128 -2.95 -3.29 18.55
N ARG A 129 -3.54 -4.48 18.64
CA ARG A 129 -3.10 -5.52 19.60
C ARG A 129 -1.69 -6.01 19.35
N ASN A 130 -1.18 -5.85 18.11
CA ASN A 130 0.20 -6.15 17.74
C ASN A 130 1.11 -4.92 17.78
N GLY A 131 0.68 -3.82 18.39
CA GLY A 131 1.48 -2.61 18.58
C GLY A 131 1.64 -1.75 17.32
N VAL A 132 0.85 -2.03 16.27
CA VAL A 132 0.92 -1.30 14.98
C VAL A 132 -0.29 -0.40 14.82
N VAL A 133 -0.06 0.91 14.61
CA VAL A 133 -1.08 1.91 14.31
C VAL A 133 -0.99 2.28 12.84
N HIS A 134 -2.12 2.31 12.12
CA HIS A 134 -2.14 2.54 10.68
C HIS A 134 -1.76 3.97 10.27
N ARG A 135 -2.26 4.99 10.94
CA ARG A 135 -1.97 6.43 10.76
C ARG A 135 -2.36 7.08 9.43
N ASP A 136 -2.89 6.31 8.48
CA ASP A 136 -3.33 6.82 7.17
C ASP A 136 -4.58 6.08 6.66
N VAL A 137 -5.58 5.91 7.54
CA VAL A 137 -6.85 5.26 7.15
C VAL A 137 -7.62 6.19 6.23
N LYS A 138 -7.84 5.74 4.98
CA LYS A 138 -8.60 6.48 3.98
C LYS A 138 -9.08 5.53 2.86
N PRO A 139 -10.09 5.90 2.08
CA PRO A 139 -10.63 5.03 1.02
C PRO A 139 -9.62 4.55 -0.02
N GLN A 140 -8.55 5.30 -0.26
CA GLN A 140 -7.47 4.91 -1.18
C GLN A 140 -6.66 3.72 -0.65
N ASN A 141 -6.61 3.54 0.67
CA ASN A 141 -5.84 2.48 1.34
C ASN A 141 -6.74 1.29 1.75
N ILE A 142 -7.95 1.21 1.24
CA ILE A 142 -8.88 0.09 1.42
C ILE A 142 -9.17 -0.50 0.05
N LEU A 143 -8.80 -1.75 -0.16
CA LEU A 143 -9.10 -2.53 -1.35
C LEU A 143 -10.35 -3.35 -1.07
N VAL A 144 -11.26 -3.42 -2.03
CA VAL A 144 -12.47 -4.24 -1.97
C VAL A 144 -12.42 -5.22 -3.13
N THR A 145 -12.43 -6.50 -2.81
CA THR A 145 -12.41 -7.60 -3.77
C THR A 145 -13.76 -7.71 -4.50
N HIS A 146 -13.81 -8.53 -5.56
CA HIS A 146 -15.03 -8.72 -6.33
C HIS A 146 -16.16 -9.39 -5.52
N ASP A 147 -15.83 -10.15 -4.48
CA ASP A 147 -16.80 -10.76 -3.56
C ASP A 147 -17.20 -9.85 -2.39
N GLY A 148 -16.68 -8.60 -2.37
CA GLY A 148 -17.03 -7.57 -1.39
C GLY A 148 -16.14 -7.54 -0.15
N THR A 149 -15.14 -8.41 -0.03
CA THR A 149 -14.21 -8.43 1.12
C THR A 149 -13.30 -7.19 1.12
N ALA A 150 -13.24 -6.46 2.22
CA ALA A 150 -12.34 -5.32 2.37
C ALA A 150 -10.98 -5.76 2.94
N LYS A 151 -9.90 -5.21 2.37
CA LYS A 151 -8.54 -5.36 2.86
C LYS A 151 -7.86 -4.00 2.99
N ILE A 152 -7.27 -3.72 4.14
CA ILE A 152 -6.50 -2.49 4.36
C ILE A 152 -5.04 -2.69 3.97
N THR A 153 -4.45 -1.69 3.32
CA THR A 153 -3.06 -1.66 2.87
C THR A 153 -2.36 -0.37 3.28
N ASP A 154 -1.05 -0.30 3.08
CA ASP A 154 -0.25 0.91 3.30
C ASP A 154 -0.34 1.44 4.73
N PHE A 155 0.09 0.61 5.71
CA PHE A 155 0.21 1.03 7.11
C PHE A 155 1.16 2.23 7.22
N GLY A 156 0.60 3.42 7.50
CA GLY A 156 1.20 4.74 7.35
C GLY A 156 2.30 5.09 8.36
N ILE A 157 3.24 4.18 8.63
CA ILE A 157 4.42 4.44 9.47
C ILE A 157 5.26 5.57 8.86
N ALA A 158 5.14 5.81 7.55
CA ALA A 158 5.80 6.88 6.82
C ALA A 158 5.41 8.29 7.29
N LYS A 159 4.24 8.47 7.92
CA LYS A 159 3.76 9.79 8.37
C LYS A 159 4.23 10.21 9.77
N SER A 160 4.84 9.32 10.57
CA SER A 160 5.28 9.63 11.93
C SER A 160 6.62 10.41 12.00
N GLY A 161 6.81 11.40 11.18
CA GLY A 161 8.02 12.22 11.18
C GLY A 161 7.91 13.50 10.35
N LEU A 162 6.77 13.71 9.73
CA LEU A 162 6.43 14.97 9.08
C LEU A 162 5.62 15.84 10.05
N SER A 163 6.19 16.20 11.21
CA SER A 163 5.76 17.45 11.86
C SER A 163 6.20 18.58 10.92
N THR A 164 5.21 19.25 10.30
CA THR A 164 5.23 20.63 9.82
C THR A 164 6.53 21.19 9.18
N ALA A 165 7.35 20.39 8.54
CA ALA A 165 8.27 20.92 7.56
C ALA A 165 7.49 21.04 6.25
N GLN A 166 6.99 22.23 5.97
CA GLN A 166 6.58 22.65 4.64
C GLN A 166 7.71 22.24 3.69
N THR A 167 7.46 21.23 2.88
CA THR A 167 8.30 21.03 1.70
C THR A 167 8.02 22.21 0.79
N GLU A 168 9.02 23.02 0.50
CA GLU A 168 9.01 24.16 -0.41
C GLU A 168 8.54 23.81 -1.84
N THR A 169 8.09 22.59 -2.07
CA THR A 169 7.65 22.07 -3.37
C THR A 169 6.14 21.94 -3.53
N GLY A 170 5.32 22.45 -2.61
CA GLY A 170 3.85 22.53 -2.80
C GLY A 170 3.11 21.20 -2.99
N VAL A 171 3.73 20.06 -2.74
CA VAL A 171 3.09 18.74 -2.82
C VAL A 171 2.43 18.45 -1.47
N THR A 172 1.13 18.67 -1.38
CA THR A 172 0.31 18.24 -0.22
C THR A 172 0.26 16.73 -0.18
N PHE A 173 1.11 16.10 0.63
CA PHE A 173 1.06 14.66 0.89
C PHE A 173 -0.13 14.33 1.81
N GLY A 174 -1.19 13.81 1.22
CA GLY A 174 -2.35 13.30 1.95
C GLY A 174 -3.58 14.20 1.82
N THR A 175 -4.73 13.56 1.67
CA THR A 175 -6.01 14.24 1.65
C THR A 175 -6.30 14.72 3.07
N ALA A 176 -6.32 16.02 3.31
CA ALA A 176 -6.59 16.64 4.61
C ALA A 176 -7.92 16.18 5.24
N ASP A 177 -8.85 15.69 4.41
CA ASP A 177 -10.19 15.25 4.79
C ASP A 177 -10.24 14.06 5.77
N TYR A 178 -9.12 13.31 5.92
CA TYR A 178 -9.04 12.09 6.74
C TYR A 178 -8.00 12.16 7.86
N ILE A 179 -7.45 13.35 8.11
CA ILE A 179 -6.47 13.56 9.19
C ILE A 179 -7.20 13.58 10.53
N SER A 180 -6.69 12.83 11.52
CA SER A 180 -7.24 12.87 12.87
C SER A 180 -6.87 14.18 13.58
N PRO A 181 -7.68 14.63 14.58
CA PRO A 181 -7.41 15.89 15.28
C PRO A 181 -6.01 15.99 15.90
N GLU A 182 -5.49 14.87 16.41
CA GLU A 182 -4.14 14.82 16.99
C GLU A 182 -3.01 14.86 15.96
N GLN A 183 -3.34 14.71 14.68
CA GLN A 183 -2.38 14.81 13.56
C GLN A 183 -2.45 16.16 12.84
N ALA A 184 -3.47 16.98 13.13
CA ALA A 184 -3.67 18.31 12.56
C ALA A 184 -2.92 19.37 13.36
#